data_3dda6d15b0ea7c9c30765327d1f375ee
#
_entry.id   3dda6d15b0ea7c9c30765327d1f375ee
#
_cell.length_a   1.000
_cell.length_b   1.000
_cell.length_c   1.000
_cell.angle_alpha   90.00
_cell.angle_beta   90.00
_cell.angle_gamma   90.00
#
_symmetry.space_group_name_H-M   'P 1'
#
loop_
_entity.id
_entity.type
_entity.pdbx_description
1 polymer ?
#
loop_
_entity_poly.entity_id
_entity_poly.type
_entity_poly.pdbx_seq_one_letter_code
_entity_poly.pdbx_strand_id
1 'polypeptide(L)'
;MTDFLKGLMTDMKQIDFENGTITGNIINAAVPMLTAQVLSLLYNIVDRIYIARIPGIGSTALGAVGLCFPVIIIITAFSNLFGGGGAPLFAIQRGMGHDRKAGRIMNTSYTMLCGCAVLLMSLGLVFAGPLLKLFGASEAALVYACPYMMIYLLGTFPSMATTGLNPFINAQGYATTGMLSITIGAVANLILDPIFIFALHLGIKGAAIATVISQCLSAGFVLYFLMKKAEIRVRLLQHKELPGSWQYAKNIVSLGTSGFVMQLTNSLVSICCNNVLAHTGGDLYVSVMTIISSVRQMVETPILAITEGSSPIISYNYGARRPDRVIRAAMTMGIMALVYSVLMWGLILTKPRFLIHIFSSDQELWKDAVPAMKLYFAAFIFMLLQYTGQTVFKSLNKKKQAIFFSLLR
;
A
#
# COMPACT_ATOMS: atom_id res chain seq x y z
N MET A 1 0.49 18.17 -22.77
CA MET A 1 0.61 17.61 -21.39
C MET A 1 0.11 18.59 -20.32
N THR A 2 0.45 19.87 -20.35
CA THR A 2 -0.04 20.91 -19.40
C THR A 2 -1.54 21.14 -19.44
N ASP A 3 -2.19 21.12 -20.61
CA ASP A 3 -3.64 21.38 -20.74
C ASP A 3 -4.48 20.14 -20.42
N PHE A 4 -3.98 18.93 -20.71
CA PHE A 4 -4.60 17.68 -20.26
C PHE A 4 -4.59 17.55 -18.74
N LEU A 5 -3.46 17.87 -18.11
CA LEU A 5 -3.35 17.90 -16.63
C LEU A 5 -4.21 19.03 -16.03
N LYS A 6 -4.34 20.17 -16.69
CA LYS A 6 -5.25 21.23 -16.25
C LYS A 6 -6.72 20.79 -16.33
N GLY A 7 -7.14 20.14 -17.41
CA GLY A 7 -8.50 19.61 -17.55
C GLY A 7 -8.86 18.57 -16.49
N LEU A 8 -7.96 17.60 -16.22
CA LEU A 8 -8.10 16.60 -15.16
C LEU A 8 -8.14 17.22 -13.74
N MET A 9 -7.50 18.37 -13.56
CA MET A 9 -7.44 19.08 -12.27
C MET A 9 -8.63 20.01 -12.02
N THR A 10 -9.41 20.39 -13.03
CA THR A 10 -10.56 21.30 -12.87
C THR A 10 -11.77 20.61 -12.24
N ASP A 11 -11.87 19.28 -12.32
CA ASP A 11 -12.96 18.47 -11.79
C ASP A 11 -12.63 17.77 -10.46
N MET A 12 -11.53 18.14 -9.77
CA MET A 12 -11.14 17.52 -8.51
C MET A 12 -12.03 17.98 -7.35
N LYS A 13 -13.20 17.36 -7.24
CA LYS A 13 -14.15 17.64 -6.16
C LYS A 13 -13.56 17.21 -4.81
N GLN A 14 -13.38 18.20 -3.93
CA GLN A 14 -12.99 17.95 -2.56
C GLN A 14 -14.17 17.37 -1.78
N ILE A 15 -13.90 16.34 -0.97
CA ILE A 15 -14.91 15.73 -0.10
C ILE A 15 -15.12 16.63 1.10
N ASP A 16 -16.37 17.08 1.32
CA ASP A 16 -16.74 17.86 2.49
C ASP A 16 -16.97 16.95 3.70
N PHE A 17 -15.94 16.81 4.54
CA PHE A 17 -16.01 16.00 5.76
C PHE A 17 -16.92 16.61 6.83
N GLU A 18 -17.18 17.91 6.74
CA GLU A 18 -17.94 18.65 7.75
C GLU A 18 -19.46 18.55 7.54
N ASN A 19 -19.94 18.84 6.35
CA ASN A 19 -21.39 18.98 6.08
C ASN A 19 -21.91 17.87 5.17
N GLY A 20 -21.03 17.21 4.40
CA GLY A 20 -21.41 16.12 3.50
C GLY A 20 -22.04 14.92 4.22
N THR A 21 -22.85 14.15 3.50
CA THR A 21 -23.42 12.89 4.04
C THR A 21 -22.32 11.88 4.31
N ILE A 22 -22.36 11.19 5.43
CA ILE A 22 -21.33 10.24 5.84
C ILE A 22 -21.15 9.12 4.80
N THR A 23 -22.23 8.52 4.36
CA THR A 23 -22.20 7.43 3.36
C THR A 23 -21.63 7.93 2.03
N GLY A 24 -22.06 9.12 1.55
CA GLY A 24 -21.54 9.72 0.33
C GLY A 24 -20.03 10.02 0.43
N ASN A 25 -19.59 10.55 1.56
CA ASN A 25 -18.17 10.84 1.80
C ASN A 25 -17.33 9.55 1.80
N ILE A 26 -17.81 8.47 2.44
CA ILE A 26 -17.12 7.17 2.44
C ILE A 26 -17.04 6.60 1.03
N ILE A 27 -18.13 6.60 0.26
CA ILE A 27 -18.14 6.10 -1.12
C ILE A 27 -17.18 6.92 -1.99
N ASN A 28 -17.27 8.26 -1.92
CA ASN A 28 -16.42 9.16 -2.70
C ASN A 28 -14.93 9.05 -2.34
N ALA A 29 -14.59 8.56 -1.15
CA ALA A 29 -13.22 8.26 -0.76
C ALA A 29 -12.82 6.82 -1.14
N ALA A 30 -13.68 5.84 -0.87
CA ALA A 30 -13.37 4.42 -1.05
C ALA A 30 -13.28 4.00 -2.52
N VAL A 31 -14.16 4.54 -3.40
CA VAL A 31 -14.17 4.16 -4.83
C VAL A 31 -12.87 4.55 -5.53
N PRO A 32 -12.35 5.79 -5.44
CA PRO A 32 -11.05 6.12 -5.99
C PRO A 32 -9.92 5.26 -5.41
N MET A 33 -9.92 5.01 -4.10
CA MET A 33 -8.90 4.19 -3.45
C MET A 33 -8.95 2.74 -3.94
N LEU A 34 -10.15 2.17 -4.10
CA LEU A 34 -10.32 0.84 -4.68
C LEU A 34 -9.77 0.78 -6.11
N THR A 35 -10.13 1.76 -6.93
CA THR A 35 -9.63 1.86 -8.31
C THR A 35 -8.10 1.92 -8.35
N ALA A 36 -7.50 2.73 -7.49
CA ALA A 36 -6.04 2.83 -7.38
C ALA A 36 -5.39 1.50 -6.99
N GLN A 37 -5.96 0.80 -6.00
CA GLN A 37 -5.44 -0.48 -5.54
C GLN A 37 -5.59 -1.59 -6.58
N VAL A 38 -6.73 -1.65 -7.28
CA VAL A 38 -6.94 -2.61 -8.38
C VAL A 38 -5.97 -2.34 -9.53
N LEU A 39 -5.78 -1.09 -9.94
CA LEU A 39 -4.77 -0.73 -10.94
C LEU A 39 -3.36 -1.10 -10.50
N SER A 40 -3.03 -0.90 -9.23
CA SER A 40 -1.75 -1.29 -8.64
C SER A 40 -1.53 -2.81 -8.69
N LEU A 41 -2.55 -3.61 -8.42
CA LEU A 41 -2.49 -5.07 -8.57
C LEU A 41 -2.29 -5.48 -10.01
N LEU A 42 -3.04 -4.88 -10.94
CA LEU A 42 -2.95 -5.21 -12.37
C LEU A 42 -1.56 -4.90 -12.92
N TYR A 43 -1.00 -3.71 -12.65
CA TYR A 43 0.32 -3.40 -13.17
C TYR A 43 1.40 -4.32 -12.58
N ASN A 44 1.33 -4.68 -11.27
CA ASN A 44 2.27 -5.64 -10.68
C ASN A 44 2.22 -7.02 -11.35
N ILE A 45 1.03 -7.47 -11.76
CA ILE A 45 0.86 -8.73 -12.48
C ILE A 45 1.47 -8.63 -13.88
N VAL A 46 1.19 -7.54 -14.59
CA VAL A 46 1.69 -7.32 -15.96
C VAL A 46 3.21 -7.18 -15.98
N ASP A 47 3.80 -6.44 -15.05
CA ASP A 47 5.25 -6.31 -14.88
C ASP A 47 5.92 -7.70 -14.73
N ARG A 48 5.38 -8.57 -13.87
CA ARG A 48 5.87 -9.93 -13.72
C ARG A 48 5.72 -10.77 -14.99
N ILE A 49 4.65 -10.59 -15.76
CA ILE A 49 4.47 -11.26 -17.06
C ILE A 49 5.53 -10.80 -18.07
N TYR A 50 5.85 -9.52 -18.11
CA TYR A 50 6.91 -9.01 -18.99
C TYR A 50 8.28 -9.55 -18.57
N ILE A 51 8.61 -9.55 -17.28
CA ILE A 51 9.87 -10.12 -16.77
C ILE A 51 9.97 -11.62 -17.08
N ALA A 52 8.89 -12.38 -16.89
CA ALA A 52 8.85 -13.82 -17.19
C ALA A 52 9.05 -14.13 -18.68
N ARG A 53 8.73 -13.18 -19.58
CA ARG A 53 8.87 -13.30 -21.04
C ARG A 53 10.22 -12.82 -21.59
N ILE A 54 11.17 -12.44 -20.75
CA ILE A 54 12.52 -12.05 -21.20
C ILE A 54 13.19 -13.27 -21.85
N PRO A 55 13.62 -13.17 -23.13
CA PRO A 55 14.20 -14.32 -23.82
C PRO A 55 15.44 -14.89 -23.10
N GLY A 56 15.47 -16.19 -22.94
CA GLY A 56 16.61 -16.95 -22.39
C GLY A 56 16.78 -16.91 -20.87
N ILE A 57 16.19 -15.93 -20.15
CA ILE A 57 16.39 -15.73 -18.70
C ILE A 57 15.10 -15.48 -17.91
N GLY A 58 13.91 -15.54 -18.52
CA GLY A 58 12.65 -15.11 -17.91
C GLY A 58 12.36 -15.75 -16.54
N SER A 59 12.49 -17.04 -16.38
CA SER A 59 12.27 -17.73 -15.10
C SER A 59 13.29 -17.32 -14.03
N THR A 60 14.57 -17.23 -14.41
CA THR A 60 15.65 -16.79 -13.51
C THR A 60 15.48 -15.31 -13.12
N ALA A 61 15.10 -14.47 -14.08
CA ALA A 61 14.82 -13.05 -13.84
C ALA A 61 13.63 -12.86 -12.88
N LEU A 62 12.55 -13.61 -13.06
CA LEU A 62 11.39 -13.55 -12.16
C LEU A 62 11.76 -14.00 -10.73
N GLY A 63 12.57 -15.07 -10.59
CA GLY A 63 13.09 -15.49 -9.30
C GLY A 63 13.99 -14.42 -8.66
N ALA A 64 14.85 -13.77 -9.45
CA ALA A 64 15.73 -12.70 -8.98
C ALA A 64 14.94 -11.48 -8.45
N VAL A 65 13.88 -11.07 -9.14
CA VAL A 65 12.96 -10.01 -8.64
C VAL A 65 12.29 -10.45 -7.35
N GLY A 66 11.88 -11.71 -7.24
CA GLY A 66 11.29 -12.28 -6.02
C GLY A 66 12.19 -12.11 -4.79
N LEU A 67 13.51 -12.28 -4.95
CA LEU A 67 14.51 -12.09 -3.88
C LEU A 67 14.63 -10.62 -3.42
N CYS A 68 14.21 -9.65 -4.24
CA CYS A 68 14.20 -8.23 -3.87
C CYS A 68 12.96 -7.81 -3.05
N PHE A 69 11.88 -8.63 -3.04
CA PHE A 69 10.63 -8.28 -2.34
C PHE A 69 10.79 -7.92 -0.85
N PRO A 70 11.60 -8.60 -0.04
CA PRO A 70 11.75 -8.23 1.36
C PRO A 70 12.21 -6.79 1.54
N VAL A 71 13.11 -6.28 0.68
CA VAL A 71 13.57 -4.88 0.70
C VAL A 71 12.44 -3.94 0.30
N ILE A 72 11.67 -4.29 -0.72
CA ILE A 72 10.50 -3.50 -1.16
C ILE A 72 9.45 -3.39 -0.04
N ILE A 73 9.21 -4.48 0.68
CA ILE A 73 8.29 -4.50 1.83
C ILE A 73 8.79 -3.60 2.95
N ILE A 74 10.09 -3.61 3.26
CA ILE A 74 10.69 -2.73 4.28
C ILE A 74 10.49 -1.26 3.89
N ILE A 75 10.79 -0.88 2.65
CA ILE A 75 10.60 0.50 2.15
C ILE A 75 9.13 0.92 2.31
N THR A 76 8.19 0.05 1.92
CA THR A 76 6.75 0.32 2.02
C THR A 76 6.29 0.39 3.49
N ALA A 77 6.81 -0.46 4.37
CA ALA A 77 6.49 -0.44 5.79
C ALA A 77 6.90 0.88 6.45
N PHE A 78 8.09 1.40 6.13
CA PHE A 78 8.52 2.72 6.62
C PHE A 78 7.70 3.87 6.01
N SER A 79 7.29 3.77 4.74
CA SER A 79 6.37 4.74 4.13
C SER A 79 5.05 4.82 4.90
N ASN A 80 4.49 3.65 5.22
CA ASN A 80 3.25 3.54 5.99
C ASN A 80 3.42 3.94 7.45
N LEU A 81 4.60 3.75 8.05
CA LEU A 81 4.91 4.22 9.40
C LEU A 81 4.70 5.74 9.51
N PHE A 82 5.26 6.49 8.58
CA PHE A 82 5.21 7.96 8.62
C PHE A 82 3.92 8.52 8.00
N GLY A 83 3.50 8.01 6.84
CA GLY A 83 2.28 8.46 6.17
C GLY A 83 1.02 8.00 6.90
N GLY A 84 0.91 6.70 7.15
CA GLY A 84 -0.23 6.12 7.84
C GLY A 84 -0.34 6.53 9.32
N GLY A 85 0.78 6.87 9.99
CA GLY A 85 0.76 7.43 11.35
C GLY A 85 0.46 8.92 11.38
N GLY A 86 0.92 9.67 10.38
CA GLY A 86 0.76 11.13 10.32
C GLY A 86 -0.60 11.59 9.83
N ALA A 87 -1.18 10.93 8.82
CA ALA A 87 -2.42 11.37 8.19
C ALA A 87 -3.64 11.43 9.13
N PRO A 88 -3.90 10.44 10.02
CA PRO A 88 -4.97 10.57 11.01
C PRO A 88 -4.76 11.73 11.98
N LEU A 89 -3.52 11.95 12.46
CA LEU A 89 -3.20 13.07 13.33
C LEU A 89 -3.39 14.42 12.63
N PHE A 90 -3.03 14.50 11.36
CA PHE A 90 -3.27 15.65 10.50
C PHE A 90 -4.77 15.94 10.37
N ALA A 91 -5.58 14.92 10.05
CA ALA A 91 -7.02 15.07 9.91
C ALA A 91 -7.70 15.51 11.21
N ILE A 92 -7.28 14.99 12.36
CA ILE A 92 -7.76 15.41 13.69
C ILE A 92 -7.47 16.91 13.90
N GLN A 93 -6.25 17.39 13.61
CA GLN A 93 -5.91 18.81 13.79
C GLN A 93 -6.69 19.72 12.83
N ARG A 94 -6.95 19.26 11.60
CA ARG A 94 -7.85 19.97 10.67
C ARG A 94 -9.27 20.09 11.25
N GLY A 95 -9.82 18.98 11.74
CA GLY A 95 -11.14 18.97 12.38
C GLY A 95 -11.24 19.91 13.58
N MET A 96 -10.14 20.14 14.30
CA MET A 96 -10.04 21.14 15.38
C MET A 96 -9.90 22.58 14.88
N GLY A 97 -9.79 22.84 13.58
CA GLY A 97 -9.48 24.16 13.01
C GLY A 97 -8.01 24.60 13.20
N HIS A 98 -7.12 23.67 13.55
CA HIS A 98 -5.70 23.96 13.80
C HIS A 98 -4.81 23.67 12.59
N ASP A 99 -5.02 24.34 11.46
CA ASP A 99 -4.31 24.09 10.20
C ASP A 99 -2.79 24.21 10.29
N ARG A 100 -2.29 25.17 11.11
CA ARG A 100 -0.85 25.30 11.37
C ARG A 100 -0.24 24.04 12.01
N LYS A 101 -0.97 23.41 12.96
CA LYS A 101 -0.52 22.18 13.61
C LYS A 101 -0.62 20.98 12.64
N ALA A 102 -1.70 20.92 11.86
CA ALA A 102 -1.86 19.94 10.80
C ALA A 102 -0.68 20.03 9.80
N GLY A 103 -0.35 21.22 9.31
CA GLY A 103 0.80 21.45 8.44
C GLY A 103 2.13 21.01 9.07
N ARG A 104 2.34 21.28 10.37
CA ARG A 104 3.54 20.78 11.07
C ARG A 104 3.62 19.26 11.11
N ILE A 105 2.52 18.56 11.36
CA ILE A 105 2.49 17.08 11.35
C ILE A 105 2.87 16.56 9.97
N MET A 106 2.28 17.10 8.90
CA MET A 106 2.59 16.69 7.52
C MET A 106 4.06 16.97 7.17
N ASN A 107 4.57 18.15 7.51
CA ASN A 107 5.96 18.53 7.27
C ASN A 107 6.94 17.66 8.07
N THR A 108 6.59 17.29 9.31
CA THR A 108 7.39 16.35 10.12
C THR A 108 7.41 14.97 9.46
N SER A 109 6.25 14.44 9.05
CA SER A 109 6.18 13.17 8.33
C SER A 109 7.00 13.19 7.05
N TYR A 110 6.90 14.26 6.25
CA TYR A 110 7.67 14.41 5.02
C TYR A 110 9.18 14.45 5.27
N THR A 111 9.62 15.21 6.27
CA THR A 111 11.05 15.29 6.64
C THR A 111 11.57 13.92 7.10
N MET A 112 10.78 13.19 7.89
CA MET A 112 11.14 11.83 8.33
C MET A 112 11.18 10.85 7.16
N LEU A 113 10.24 10.94 6.21
CA LEU A 113 10.24 10.16 4.97
C LEU A 113 11.52 10.41 4.16
N CYS A 114 11.89 11.67 3.96
CA CYS A 114 13.12 12.03 3.23
C CYS A 114 14.37 11.47 3.92
N GLY A 115 14.50 11.69 5.22
CA GLY A 115 15.65 11.18 5.99
C GLY A 115 15.73 9.65 5.97
N CYS A 116 14.60 8.98 6.17
CA CYS A 116 14.54 7.52 6.13
C CYS A 116 14.80 6.97 4.71
N ALA A 117 14.31 7.63 3.66
CA ALA A 117 14.56 7.23 2.28
C ALA A 117 16.05 7.28 1.94
N VAL A 118 16.73 8.35 2.33
CA VAL A 118 18.20 8.47 2.15
C VAL A 118 18.94 7.39 2.92
N LEU A 119 18.54 7.13 4.17
CA LEU A 119 19.15 6.08 5.00
C LEU A 119 18.95 4.69 4.38
N LEU A 120 17.71 4.33 4.02
CA LEU A 120 17.40 3.01 3.44
C LEU A 120 18.06 2.84 2.07
N MET A 121 18.10 3.88 1.24
CA MET A 121 18.78 3.86 -0.04
C MET A 121 20.28 3.63 0.16
N SER A 122 20.94 4.39 1.06
CA SER A 122 22.35 4.28 1.31
C SER A 122 22.74 2.91 1.88
N LEU A 123 22.02 2.43 2.90
CA LEU A 123 22.24 1.11 3.47
C LEU A 123 21.96 0.00 2.44
N GLY A 124 20.87 0.12 1.68
CA GLY A 124 20.50 -0.84 0.66
C GLY A 124 21.56 -0.94 -0.44
N LEU A 125 22.09 0.18 -0.93
CA LEU A 125 23.15 0.19 -1.96
C LEU A 125 24.45 -0.41 -1.46
N VAL A 126 24.86 -0.12 -0.22
CA VAL A 126 26.10 -0.66 0.39
C VAL A 126 25.96 -2.17 0.65
N PHE A 127 24.80 -2.61 1.12
CA PHE A 127 24.59 -3.99 1.55
C PHE A 127 23.75 -4.84 0.56
N ALA A 128 23.56 -4.37 -0.69
CA ALA A 128 22.74 -5.07 -1.68
C ALA A 128 23.11 -6.56 -1.86
N GLY A 129 24.38 -6.85 -2.11
CA GLY A 129 24.87 -8.23 -2.29
C GLY A 129 24.70 -9.10 -1.03
N PRO A 130 25.23 -8.66 0.14
CA PRO A 130 25.02 -9.38 1.41
C PRO A 130 23.56 -9.63 1.76
N LEU A 131 22.66 -8.65 1.55
CA LEU A 131 21.23 -8.79 1.81
C LEU A 131 20.60 -9.84 0.90
N LEU A 132 20.90 -9.83 -0.40
CA LEU A 132 20.37 -10.81 -1.35
C LEU A 132 20.86 -12.22 -1.01
N LYS A 133 22.13 -12.38 -0.60
CA LYS A 133 22.64 -13.68 -0.12
C LYS A 133 21.92 -14.15 1.14
N LEU A 134 21.65 -13.25 2.08
CA LEU A 134 20.86 -13.54 3.29
C LEU A 134 19.43 -14.00 2.94
N PHE A 135 18.86 -13.48 1.86
CA PHE A 135 17.53 -13.90 1.37
C PHE A 135 17.55 -15.16 0.50
N GLY A 136 18.72 -15.82 0.39
CA GLY A 136 18.86 -17.10 -0.30
C GLY A 136 19.21 -17.00 -1.78
N ALA A 137 19.77 -15.86 -2.23
CA ALA A 137 20.22 -15.73 -3.62
C ALA A 137 21.42 -16.64 -3.91
N SER A 138 21.30 -17.48 -4.91
CA SER A 138 22.43 -18.22 -5.49
C SER A 138 23.37 -17.27 -6.27
N GLU A 139 24.62 -17.65 -6.52
CA GLU A 139 25.54 -16.85 -7.32
C GLU A 139 24.97 -16.55 -8.72
N ALA A 140 24.26 -17.50 -9.33
CA ALA A 140 23.60 -17.29 -10.61
C ALA A 140 22.45 -16.27 -10.53
N ALA A 141 21.67 -16.27 -9.44
CA ALA A 141 20.59 -15.33 -9.23
C ALA A 141 21.11 -13.92 -8.92
N LEU A 142 22.27 -13.80 -8.25
CA LEU A 142 22.88 -12.51 -7.91
C LEU A 142 23.25 -11.69 -9.14
N VAL A 143 23.63 -12.31 -10.25
CA VAL A 143 23.95 -11.64 -11.51
C VAL A 143 22.77 -10.79 -12.00
N TYR A 144 21.54 -11.22 -11.73
CA TYR A 144 20.31 -10.54 -12.14
C TYR A 144 19.69 -9.72 -11.02
N ALA A 145 19.67 -10.25 -9.79
CA ALA A 145 19.02 -9.61 -8.64
C ALA A 145 19.78 -8.36 -8.17
N CYS A 146 21.10 -8.39 -8.15
CA CYS A 146 21.90 -7.28 -7.65
C CYS A 146 21.75 -6.00 -8.51
N PRO A 147 21.89 -6.04 -9.86
CA PRO A 147 21.66 -4.88 -10.69
C PRO A 147 20.22 -4.35 -10.61
N TYR A 148 19.22 -5.26 -10.58
CA TYR A 148 17.81 -4.88 -10.41
C TYR A 148 17.60 -4.12 -9.09
N MET A 149 18.08 -4.69 -7.98
CA MET A 149 17.95 -4.10 -6.65
C MET A 149 18.64 -2.76 -6.55
N MET A 150 19.87 -2.63 -7.07
CA MET A 150 20.62 -1.35 -7.06
C MET A 150 19.87 -0.25 -7.81
N ILE A 151 19.31 -0.56 -8.99
CA ILE A 151 18.52 0.41 -9.76
C ILE A 151 17.23 0.75 -8.99
N TYR A 152 16.51 -0.27 -8.48
CA TYR A 152 15.27 -0.06 -7.72
C TYR A 152 15.48 0.82 -6.48
N LEU A 153 16.61 0.65 -5.77
CA LEU A 153 16.94 1.44 -4.59
C LEU A 153 17.13 2.94 -4.89
N LEU A 154 17.52 3.33 -6.11
CA LEU A 154 17.53 4.74 -6.52
C LEU A 154 16.11 5.33 -6.55
N GLY A 155 15.10 4.50 -6.73
CA GLY A 155 13.68 4.85 -6.64
C GLY A 155 13.12 4.90 -5.21
N THR A 156 13.92 4.66 -4.17
CA THR A 156 13.43 4.61 -2.78
C THR A 156 12.74 5.90 -2.36
N PHE A 157 13.34 7.07 -2.64
CA PHE A 157 12.73 8.36 -2.30
C PHE A 157 11.40 8.59 -3.01
N PRO A 158 11.29 8.51 -4.37
CA PRO A 158 10.01 8.69 -5.03
C PRO A 158 8.96 7.65 -4.61
N SER A 159 9.33 6.39 -4.40
CA SER A 159 8.43 5.36 -3.88
C SER A 159 7.87 5.72 -2.51
N MET A 160 8.75 6.10 -1.57
CA MET A 160 8.35 6.52 -0.23
C MET A 160 7.53 7.80 -0.22
N ALA A 161 7.87 8.77 -1.08
CA ALA A 161 7.12 10.02 -1.20
C ALA A 161 5.69 9.76 -1.71
N THR A 162 5.53 8.94 -2.75
CA THR A 162 4.20 8.58 -3.26
C THR A 162 3.37 7.87 -2.21
N THR A 163 3.87 6.78 -1.65
CA THR A 163 3.11 5.94 -0.70
C THR A 163 2.88 6.66 0.63
N GLY A 164 3.86 7.38 1.13
CA GLY A 164 3.80 8.03 2.44
C GLY A 164 3.06 9.36 2.45
N LEU A 165 2.98 10.09 1.32
CA LEU A 165 2.27 11.37 1.26
C LEU A 165 0.85 11.25 0.72
N ASN A 166 0.51 10.19 -0.01
CA ASN A 166 -0.83 9.96 -0.53
C ASN A 166 -1.92 9.98 0.56
N PRO A 167 -1.72 9.39 1.78
CA PRO A 167 -2.67 9.50 2.87
C PRO A 167 -2.99 10.95 3.29
N PHE A 168 -2.06 11.90 3.15
CA PHE A 168 -2.30 13.31 3.43
C PHE A 168 -3.14 14.01 2.35
N ILE A 169 -3.03 13.57 1.08
CA ILE A 169 -3.92 14.02 0.00
C ILE A 169 -5.36 13.60 0.33
N ASN A 170 -5.55 12.33 0.71
CA ASN A 170 -6.84 11.78 1.10
C ASN A 170 -7.40 12.47 2.37
N ALA A 171 -6.53 12.80 3.35
CA ALA A 171 -6.88 13.51 4.57
C ALA A 171 -7.25 14.98 4.33
N GLN A 172 -6.91 15.54 3.17
CA GLN A 172 -7.38 16.84 2.70
C GLN A 172 -8.69 16.77 1.89
N GLY A 173 -9.23 15.55 1.69
CA GLY A 173 -10.48 15.33 0.94
C GLY A 173 -10.29 15.08 -0.56
N TYR A 174 -9.07 14.98 -1.05
CA TYR A 174 -8.76 14.83 -2.49
C TYR A 174 -8.50 13.37 -2.89
N ALA A 175 -9.42 12.45 -2.57
CA ALA A 175 -9.23 11.02 -2.84
C ALA A 175 -9.00 10.70 -4.32
N THR A 176 -9.69 11.39 -5.24
CA THR A 176 -9.49 11.26 -6.69
C THR A 176 -8.07 11.67 -7.10
N THR A 177 -7.50 12.70 -6.49
CA THR A 177 -6.10 13.10 -6.73
C THR A 177 -5.13 12.04 -6.25
N GLY A 178 -5.41 11.44 -5.07
CA GLY A 178 -4.65 10.30 -4.57
C GLY A 178 -4.67 9.12 -5.54
N MET A 179 -5.83 8.78 -6.09
CA MET A 179 -5.99 7.76 -7.14
C MET A 179 -5.16 8.10 -8.39
N LEU A 180 -5.27 9.34 -8.89
CA LEU A 180 -4.57 9.76 -10.10
C LEU A 180 -3.06 9.64 -9.96
N SER A 181 -2.49 9.91 -8.78
CA SER A 181 -1.05 9.74 -8.56
C SER A 181 -0.58 8.31 -8.79
N ILE A 182 -1.37 7.33 -8.31
CA ILE A 182 -1.08 5.90 -8.48
C ILE A 182 -1.32 5.48 -9.94
N THR A 183 -2.40 5.97 -10.55
CA THR A 183 -2.73 5.69 -11.95
C THR A 183 -1.64 6.17 -12.90
N ILE A 184 -1.08 7.37 -12.69
CA ILE A 184 0.04 7.91 -13.49
C ILE A 184 1.24 6.95 -13.42
N GLY A 185 1.61 6.51 -12.23
CA GLY A 185 2.70 5.54 -12.05
C GLY A 185 2.42 4.20 -12.73
N ALA A 186 1.21 3.64 -12.53
CA ALA A 186 0.83 2.36 -13.10
C ALA A 186 0.80 2.37 -14.64
N VAL A 187 0.21 3.40 -15.24
CA VAL A 187 0.15 3.56 -16.71
C VAL A 187 1.54 3.80 -17.28
N ALA A 188 2.35 4.63 -16.62
CA ALA A 188 3.72 4.87 -17.06
C ALA A 188 4.54 3.57 -17.05
N ASN A 189 4.46 2.79 -15.98
CA ASN A 189 5.16 1.51 -15.87
C ASN A 189 4.71 0.52 -16.98
N LEU A 190 3.40 0.37 -17.18
CA LEU A 190 2.84 -0.49 -18.22
C LEU A 190 3.35 -0.16 -19.63
N ILE A 191 3.57 1.12 -19.91
CA ILE A 191 4.09 1.59 -21.21
C ILE A 191 5.62 1.46 -21.28
N LEU A 192 6.31 1.78 -20.19
CA LEU A 192 7.78 1.83 -20.18
C LEU A 192 8.41 0.44 -20.09
N ASP A 193 7.77 -0.52 -19.42
CA ASP A 193 8.30 -1.89 -19.29
C ASP A 193 8.60 -2.53 -20.64
N PRO A 194 7.66 -2.66 -21.62
CA PRO A 194 7.97 -3.26 -22.90
C PRO A 194 9.02 -2.49 -23.69
N ILE A 195 9.09 -1.16 -23.55
CA ILE A 195 10.09 -0.34 -24.21
C ILE A 195 11.49 -0.64 -23.66
N PHE A 196 11.67 -0.59 -22.34
CA PHE A 196 12.98 -0.79 -21.73
C PHE A 196 13.41 -2.27 -21.74
N ILE A 197 12.48 -3.19 -21.54
CA ILE A 197 12.78 -4.64 -21.49
C ILE A 197 13.12 -5.17 -22.89
N PHE A 198 12.24 -4.91 -23.87
CA PHE A 198 12.29 -5.56 -25.18
C PHE A 198 12.86 -4.65 -26.28
N ALA A 199 12.33 -3.41 -26.44
CA ALA A 199 12.78 -2.53 -27.52
C ALA A 199 14.21 -2.01 -27.33
N LEU A 200 14.61 -1.68 -26.08
CA LEU A 200 15.96 -1.27 -25.74
C LEU A 200 16.87 -2.44 -25.31
N HIS A 201 16.34 -3.66 -25.31
CA HIS A 201 17.08 -4.89 -24.95
C HIS A 201 17.80 -4.85 -23.58
N LEU A 202 17.29 -4.04 -22.61
CA LEU A 202 17.89 -3.93 -21.29
C LEU A 202 17.49 -5.08 -20.33
N GLY A 203 16.53 -5.92 -20.73
CA GLY A 203 16.09 -7.08 -19.95
C GLY A 203 15.61 -6.66 -18.55
N ILE A 204 16.08 -7.38 -17.52
CA ILE A 204 15.70 -7.15 -16.11
C ILE A 204 16.08 -5.75 -15.58
N LYS A 205 17.19 -5.18 -16.07
CA LYS A 205 17.57 -3.79 -15.73
C LYS A 205 16.56 -2.80 -16.29
N GLY A 206 16.00 -3.10 -17.49
CA GLY A 206 14.95 -2.30 -18.12
C GLY A 206 13.69 -2.22 -17.26
N ALA A 207 13.24 -3.35 -16.68
CA ALA A 207 12.12 -3.39 -15.75
C ALA A 207 12.37 -2.50 -14.51
N ALA A 208 13.55 -2.57 -13.91
CA ALA A 208 13.90 -1.73 -12.77
C ALA A 208 13.90 -0.23 -13.12
N ILE A 209 14.47 0.14 -14.28
CA ILE A 209 14.49 1.54 -14.75
C ILE A 209 13.07 2.06 -15.00
N ALA A 210 12.23 1.27 -15.69
CA ALA A 210 10.84 1.63 -15.95
C ALA A 210 10.07 1.86 -14.66
N THR A 211 10.24 0.98 -13.66
CA THR A 211 9.64 1.11 -12.34
C THR A 211 10.10 2.40 -11.65
N VAL A 212 11.39 2.70 -11.63
CA VAL A 212 11.91 3.93 -10.99
C VAL A 212 11.38 5.20 -11.67
N ILE A 213 11.36 5.24 -13.01
CA ILE A 213 10.81 6.38 -13.75
C ILE A 213 9.32 6.56 -13.42
N SER A 214 8.55 5.48 -13.39
CA SER A 214 7.13 5.49 -13.05
C SER A 214 6.88 6.01 -11.63
N GLN A 215 7.71 5.59 -10.67
CA GLN A 215 7.68 6.09 -9.30
C GLN A 215 8.04 7.59 -9.24
N CYS A 216 9.02 8.04 -10.04
CA CYS A 216 9.37 9.46 -10.13
C CYS A 216 8.22 10.31 -10.68
N LEU A 217 7.51 9.82 -11.71
CA LEU A 217 6.35 10.51 -12.27
C LEU A 217 5.21 10.62 -11.24
N SER A 218 4.92 9.53 -10.55
CA SER A 218 3.91 9.49 -9.47
C SER A 218 4.28 10.43 -8.32
N ALA A 219 5.53 10.37 -7.84
CA ALA A 219 6.04 11.24 -6.77
C ALA A 219 6.05 12.71 -7.18
N GLY A 220 6.45 13.00 -8.43
CA GLY A 220 6.41 14.35 -8.99
C GLY A 220 5.00 14.93 -8.97
N PHE A 221 4.00 14.14 -9.33
CA PHE A 221 2.59 14.56 -9.26
C PHE A 221 2.13 14.81 -7.81
N VAL A 222 2.43 13.89 -6.88
CA VAL A 222 2.10 14.03 -5.46
C VAL A 222 2.73 15.29 -4.86
N LEU A 223 4.02 15.48 -5.09
CA LEU A 223 4.75 16.64 -4.58
C LEU A 223 4.27 17.95 -5.23
N TYR A 224 4.04 17.96 -6.53
CA TYR A 224 3.48 19.12 -7.22
C TYR A 224 2.11 19.51 -6.61
N PHE A 225 1.21 18.52 -6.42
CA PHE A 225 -0.08 18.78 -5.82
C PHE A 225 0.04 19.34 -4.40
N LEU A 226 0.78 18.64 -3.52
CA LEU A 226 0.92 19.04 -2.11
C LEU A 226 1.70 20.34 -1.91
N MET A 227 2.62 20.70 -2.82
CA MET A 227 3.40 21.96 -2.70
C MET A 227 2.68 23.15 -3.32
N LYS A 228 1.84 22.95 -4.35
CA LYS A 228 1.28 24.05 -5.15
C LYS A 228 -0.23 24.18 -5.08
N LYS A 229 -0.98 23.07 -4.99
CA LYS A 229 -2.44 23.03 -5.17
C LYS A 229 -3.20 22.75 -3.87
N ALA A 230 -2.64 21.97 -2.96
CA ALA A 230 -3.28 21.60 -1.71
C ALA A 230 -3.52 22.83 -0.81
N GLU A 231 -4.59 22.77 -0.01
CA GLU A 231 -4.92 23.82 0.99
C GLU A 231 -3.79 23.95 2.02
N ILE A 232 -3.38 22.83 2.60
CA ILE A 232 -2.22 22.78 3.49
C ILE A 232 -1.06 22.21 2.69
N ARG A 233 -0.06 23.07 2.46
CA ARG A 233 1.09 22.75 1.60
C ARG A 233 2.18 22.04 2.39
N VAL A 234 2.80 21.06 1.74
CA VAL A 234 3.95 20.34 2.29
C VAL A 234 5.25 21.09 2.02
N ARG A 235 6.13 21.09 3.01
CA ARG A 235 7.51 21.59 2.90
C ARG A 235 8.43 20.81 3.84
N LEU A 236 9.71 20.83 3.58
CA LEU A 236 10.70 20.34 4.55
C LEU A 236 10.73 21.27 5.77
N LEU A 237 10.92 20.66 6.94
CA LEU A 237 11.15 21.42 8.15
C LEU A 237 12.46 22.19 8.07
N GLN A 238 12.43 23.45 8.47
CA GLN A 238 13.65 24.24 8.65
C GLN A 238 14.40 23.78 9.92
N HIS A 239 15.71 23.93 9.94
CA HIS A 239 16.53 23.51 11.08
C HIS A 239 16.04 24.07 12.43
N LYS A 240 15.54 25.30 12.43
CA LYS A 240 14.95 25.94 13.63
C LYS A 240 13.66 25.30 14.13
N GLU A 241 12.96 24.58 13.28
CA GLU A 241 11.69 23.92 13.59
C GLU A 241 11.87 22.48 14.11
N LEU A 242 13.04 21.86 13.89
CA LEU A 242 13.34 20.47 14.27
C LEU A 242 13.14 20.21 15.78
N PRO A 243 13.66 21.03 16.72
CA PRO A 243 13.47 20.75 18.14
C PRO A 243 12.00 20.76 18.56
N GLY A 244 11.19 21.66 18.01
CA GLY A 244 9.74 21.74 18.28
C GLY A 244 8.92 20.63 17.60
N SER A 245 9.52 19.89 16.68
CA SER A 245 8.83 18.82 15.92
C SER A 245 9.02 17.43 16.52
N TRP A 246 9.88 17.27 17.54
CA TRP A 246 10.16 15.98 18.19
C TRP A 246 8.90 15.30 18.74
N GLN A 247 8.02 16.07 19.38
CA GLN A 247 6.77 15.54 19.92
C GLN A 247 5.82 15.06 18.81
N TYR A 248 5.79 15.76 17.67
CA TYR A 248 5.02 15.31 16.50
C TYR A 248 5.61 14.03 15.92
N ALA A 249 6.93 13.95 15.76
CA ALA A 249 7.64 12.76 15.30
C ALA A 249 7.33 11.54 16.17
N LYS A 250 7.43 11.68 17.51
CA LYS A 250 7.09 10.61 18.46
C LYS A 250 5.64 10.15 18.32
N ASN A 251 4.70 11.08 18.13
CA ASN A 251 3.29 10.74 17.97
C ASN A 251 3.03 10.02 16.64
N ILE A 252 3.64 10.49 15.54
CA ILE A 252 3.54 9.88 14.20
C ILE A 252 4.06 8.45 14.24
N VAL A 253 5.28 8.24 14.73
CA VAL A 253 5.89 6.90 14.83
C VAL A 253 5.03 5.99 15.72
N SER A 254 4.63 6.47 16.90
CA SER A 254 3.85 5.66 17.83
C SER A 254 2.48 5.23 17.27
N LEU A 255 1.82 6.06 16.46
CA LEU A 255 0.56 5.68 15.82
C LEU A 255 0.79 4.81 14.59
N GLY A 256 1.82 5.13 13.79
CA GLY A 256 2.19 4.39 12.59
C GLY A 256 2.76 2.98 12.86
N THR A 257 3.29 2.75 14.07
CA THR A 257 3.78 1.43 14.49
C THR A 257 2.72 0.34 14.32
N SER A 258 1.44 0.65 14.48
CA SER A 258 0.36 -0.33 14.27
C SER A 258 0.34 -0.89 12.84
N GLY A 259 0.43 -0.02 11.82
CA GLY A 259 0.49 -0.45 10.41
C GLY A 259 1.82 -1.11 10.05
N PHE A 260 2.92 -0.58 10.59
CA PHE A 260 4.26 -1.13 10.40
C PHE A 260 4.37 -2.57 10.92
N VAL A 261 3.95 -2.81 12.17
CA VAL A 261 3.94 -4.14 12.79
C VAL A 261 3.03 -5.09 12.02
N MET A 262 1.84 -4.65 11.63
CA MET A 262 0.93 -5.47 10.82
C MET A 262 1.59 -5.94 9.52
N GLN A 263 2.28 -5.06 8.80
CA GLN A 263 2.91 -5.39 7.54
C GLN A 263 4.08 -6.37 7.72
N LEU A 264 4.93 -6.17 8.74
CA LEU A 264 6.00 -7.09 9.07
C LEU A 264 5.48 -8.47 9.50
N THR A 265 4.44 -8.49 10.34
CA THR A 265 3.81 -9.74 10.79
C THR A 265 3.22 -10.52 9.61
N ASN A 266 2.56 -9.83 8.67
CA ASN A 266 2.04 -10.46 7.45
C ASN A 266 3.13 -11.15 6.63
N SER A 267 4.27 -10.47 6.45
CA SER A 267 5.41 -11.01 5.73
C SER A 267 6.02 -12.22 6.46
N LEU A 268 6.18 -12.12 7.77
CA LEU A 268 6.73 -13.21 8.59
C LEU A 268 5.83 -14.44 8.56
N VAL A 269 4.51 -14.26 8.73
CA VAL A 269 3.53 -15.36 8.65
C VAL A 269 3.56 -16.02 7.27
N SER A 270 3.62 -15.22 6.19
CA SER A 270 3.74 -15.78 4.82
C SER A 270 5.00 -16.64 4.64
N ILE A 271 6.14 -16.16 5.14
CA ILE A 271 7.41 -16.90 5.05
C ILE A 271 7.33 -18.21 5.83
N CYS A 272 6.84 -18.15 7.09
CA CYS A 272 6.69 -19.34 7.92
C CYS A 272 5.71 -20.36 7.30
N CYS A 273 4.56 -19.91 6.81
CA CYS A 273 3.58 -20.77 6.17
C CYS A 273 4.17 -21.45 4.91
N ASN A 274 4.81 -20.69 4.04
CA ASN A 274 5.41 -21.26 2.82
C ASN A 274 6.51 -22.28 3.15
N ASN A 275 7.32 -22.02 4.17
CA ASN A 275 8.38 -22.94 4.60
C ASN A 275 7.79 -24.24 5.13
N VAL A 276 6.79 -24.18 6.00
CA VAL A 276 6.11 -25.37 6.53
C VAL A 276 5.43 -26.15 5.41
N LEU A 277 4.73 -25.50 4.49
CA LEU A 277 4.04 -26.15 3.38
C LEU A 277 5.02 -26.81 2.41
N ALA A 278 6.17 -26.18 2.11
CA ALA A 278 7.22 -26.75 1.29
C ALA A 278 7.77 -28.07 1.90
N HIS A 279 7.95 -28.09 3.22
CA HIS A 279 8.43 -29.30 3.91
C HIS A 279 7.38 -30.42 4.06
N THR A 280 6.09 -30.08 4.13
CA THR A 280 5.02 -31.05 4.40
C THR A 280 4.34 -31.59 3.15
N GLY A 281 4.20 -30.79 2.11
CA GLY A 281 3.46 -31.12 0.89
C GLY A 281 4.18 -30.77 -0.41
N GLY A 282 5.45 -30.30 -0.31
CA GLY A 282 6.25 -29.93 -1.45
C GLY A 282 5.67 -28.78 -2.29
N ASP A 283 6.02 -28.76 -3.56
CA ASP A 283 5.65 -27.69 -4.50
C ASP A 283 4.14 -27.59 -4.73
N LEU A 284 3.40 -28.68 -4.59
CA LEU A 284 1.95 -28.69 -4.74
C LEU A 284 1.28 -27.81 -3.68
N TYR A 285 1.62 -27.98 -2.39
CA TYR A 285 1.02 -27.20 -1.31
C TYR A 285 1.43 -25.73 -1.35
N VAL A 286 2.66 -25.43 -1.77
CA VAL A 286 3.12 -24.05 -2.01
C VAL A 286 2.30 -23.41 -3.14
N SER A 287 2.02 -24.16 -4.23
CA SER A 287 1.19 -23.69 -5.35
C SER A 287 -0.25 -23.43 -4.91
N VAL A 288 -0.85 -24.34 -4.14
CA VAL A 288 -2.18 -24.16 -3.54
C VAL A 288 -2.23 -22.89 -2.68
N MET A 289 -1.24 -22.71 -1.79
CA MET A 289 -1.19 -21.52 -0.92
C MET A 289 -0.99 -20.22 -1.71
N THR A 290 -0.27 -20.27 -2.82
CA THR A 290 -0.09 -19.11 -3.72
C THR A 290 -1.43 -18.68 -4.33
N ILE A 291 -2.26 -19.63 -4.79
CA ILE A 291 -3.61 -19.33 -5.28
C ILE A 291 -4.48 -18.75 -4.17
N ILE A 292 -4.50 -19.39 -2.99
CA ILE A 292 -5.27 -18.92 -1.82
C ILE A 292 -4.84 -17.49 -1.44
N SER A 293 -3.55 -17.21 -1.43
CA SER A 293 -3.01 -15.87 -1.13
C SER A 293 -3.42 -14.82 -2.17
N SER A 294 -3.49 -15.20 -3.44
CA SER A 294 -3.93 -14.31 -4.53
C SER A 294 -5.42 -14.00 -4.41
N VAL A 295 -6.26 -15.01 -4.13
CA VAL A 295 -7.69 -14.82 -3.83
C VAL A 295 -7.87 -13.94 -2.60
N ARG A 296 -7.09 -14.17 -1.54
CA ARG A 296 -7.11 -13.35 -0.33
C ARG A 296 -6.82 -11.89 -0.65
N GLN A 297 -5.77 -11.60 -1.38
CA GLN A 297 -5.42 -10.22 -1.76
C GLN A 297 -6.54 -9.56 -2.56
N MET A 298 -7.15 -10.27 -3.50
CA MET A 298 -8.29 -9.77 -4.28
C MET A 298 -9.50 -9.44 -3.39
N VAL A 299 -9.79 -10.27 -2.40
CA VAL A 299 -10.95 -10.11 -1.50
C VAL A 299 -10.69 -9.08 -0.40
N GLU A 300 -9.46 -8.96 0.10
CA GLU A 300 -9.09 -7.96 1.11
C GLU A 300 -9.02 -6.52 0.56
N THR A 301 -8.67 -6.35 -0.72
CA THR A 301 -8.47 -5.03 -1.34
C THR A 301 -9.67 -4.07 -1.17
N PRO A 302 -10.94 -4.46 -1.43
CA PRO A 302 -12.07 -3.56 -1.20
C PRO A 302 -12.31 -3.23 0.28
N ILE A 303 -12.02 -4.16 1.20
CA ILE A 303 -12.13 -3.90 2.63
C ILE A 303 -11.13 -2.81 3.04
N LEU A 304 -9.89 -2.91 2.56
CA LEU A 304 -8.85 -1.91 2.78
C LEU A 304 -9.26 -0.55 2.20
N ALA A 305 -9.82 -0.52 1.00
CA ALA A 305 -10.28 0.73 0.37
C ALA A 305 -11.40 1.41 1.18
N ILE A 306 -12.37 0.63 1.69
CA ILE A 306 -13.44 1.14 2.55
C ILE A 306 -12.88 1.67 3.86
N THR A 307 -12.00 0.93 4.53
CA THR A 307 -11.46 1.31 5.84
C THR A 307 -10.50 2.49 5.74
N GLU A 308 -9.59 2.50 4.78
CA GLU A 308 -8.66 3.62 4.56
C GLU A 308 -9.39 4.88 4.08
N GLY A 309 -10.40 4.74 3.20
CA GLY A 309 -11.23 5.86 2.77
C GLY A 309 -12.06 6.47 3.90
N SER A 310 -12.47 5.67 4.87
CA SER A 310 -13.24 6.14 6.04
C SER A 310 -12.36 6.80 7.10
N SER A 311 -11.08 6.47 7.18
CA SER A 311 -10.16 6.94 8.23
C SER A 311 -10.07 8.47 8.31
N PRO A 312 -9.90 9.24 7.21
CA PRO A 312 -9.89 10.71 7.27
C PRO A 312 -11.21 11.30 7.77
N ILE A 313 -12.34 10.70 7.40
CA ILE A 313 -13.68 11.16 7.79
C ILE A 313 -13.88 11.00 9.31
N ILE A 314 -13.51 9.84 9.84
CA ILE A 314 -13.58 9.54 11.29
C ILE A 314 -12.64 10.49 12.04
N SER A 315 -11.38 10.62 11.58
CA SER A 315 -10.37 11.46 12.24
C SER A 315 -10.73 12.94 12.26
N TYR A 316 -11.25 13.48 11.14
CA TYR A 316 -11.69 14.87 11.04
C TYR A 316 -12.85 15.15 12.00
N ASN A 317 -13.91 14.33 11.97
CA ASN A 317 -15.08 14.52 12.82
C ASN A 317 -14.76 14.30 14.30
N TYR A 318 -13.79 13.44 14.62
CA TYR A 318 -13.28 13.31 15.99
C TYR A 318 -12.59 14.59 16.45
N GLY A 319 -11.76 15.20 15.59
CA GLY A 319 -11.14 16.51 15.85
C GLY A 319 -12.18 17.62 16.02
N ALA A 320 -13.21 17.63 15.18
CA ALA A 320 -14.32 18.59 15.23
C ALA A 320 -15.28 18.39 16.43
N ARG A 321 -15.00 17.43 17.33
CA ARG A 321 -15.85 17.08 18.49
C ARG A 321 -17.31 16.76 18.13
N ARG A 322 -17.51 16.04 17.01
CA ARG A 322 -18.83 15.59 16.53
C ARG A 322 -19.00 14.08 16.74
N PRO A 323 -19.25 13.60 17.97
CA PRO A 323 -19.29 12.17 18.27
C PRO A 323 -20.34 11.40 17.46
N ASP A 324 -21.50 11.99 17.18
CA ASP A 324 -22.55 11.35 16.39
C ASP A 324 -22.09 11.05 14.97
N ARG A 325 -21.31 11.95 14.34
CA ARG A 325 -20.75 11.71 13.01
C ARG A 325 -19.63 10.68 13.03
N VAL A 326 -18.82 10.65 14.09
CA VAL A 326 -17.78 9.63 14.29
C VAL A 326 -18.40 8.25 14.39
N ILE A 327 -19.43 8.08 15.25
CA ILE A 327 -20.13 6.81 15.42
C ILE A 327 -20.79 6.39 14.10
N ARG A 328 -21.52 7.29 13.44
CA ARG A 328 -22.15 6.99 12.14
C ARG A 328 -21.12 6.59 11.08
N ALA A 329 -19.97 7.27 11.00
CA ALA A 329 -18.91 6.92 10.05
C ALA A 329 -18.30 5.55 10.34
N ALA A 330 -18.02 5.24 11.60
CA ALA A 330 -17.51 3.92 12.02
C ALA A 330 -18.53 2.81 11.74
N MET A 331 -19.81 3.03 12.04
CA MET A 331 -20.89 2.07 11.77
C MET A 331 -21.11 1.87 10.26
N THR A 332 -21.16 2.95 9.47
CA THR A 332 -21.34 2.86 8.01
C THR A 332 -20.17 2.11 7.37
N MET A 333 -18.94 2.44 7.77
CA MET A 333 -17.73 1.70 7.35
C MET A 333 -17.84 0.22 7.70
N GLY A 334 -18.22 -0.11 8.95
CA GLY A 334 -18.37 -1.48 9.43
C GLY A 334 -19.45 -2.25 8.66
N ILE A 335 -20.62 -1.62 8.43
CA ILE A 335 -21.71 -2.24 7.68
C ILE A 335 -21.31 -2.48 6.22
N MET A 336 -20.74 -1.50 5.53
CA MET A 336 -20.29 -1.65 4.14
C MET A 336 -19.26 -2.78 4.00
N ALA A 337 -18.28 -2.80 4.88
CA ALA A 337 -17.26 -3.84 4.89
C ALA A 337 -17.84 -5.21 5.27
N LEU A 338 -18.82 -5.28 6.20
CA LEU A 338 -19.50 -6.52 6.58
C LEU A 338 -20.32 -7.08 5.42
N VAL A 339 -21.15 -6.26 4.77
CA VAL A 339 -21.95 -6.70 3.63
C VAL A 339 -21.07 -7.26 2.52
N TYR A 340 -20.01 -6.55 2.17
CA TYR A 340 -19.04 -7.03 1.19
C TYR A 340 -18.37 -8.35 1.63
N SER A 341 -17.92 -8.42 2.89
CA SER A 341 -17.24 -9.62 3.42
C SER A 341 -18.15 -10.84 3.45
N VAL A 342 -19.42 -10.68 3.82
CA VAL A 342 -20.41 -11.77 3.83
C VAL A 342 -20.67 -12.26 2.41
N LEU A 343 -20.84 -11.37 1.44
CA LEU A 343 -21.02 -11.72 0.04
C LEU A 343 -19.84 -12.51 -0.52
N MET A 344 -18.60 -12.03 -0.27
CA MET A 344 -17.39 -12.71 -0.74
C MET A 344 -17.14 -14.03 -0.01
N TRP A 345 -17.39 -14.08 1.29
CA TRP A 345 -17.30 -15.30 2.07
C TRP A 345 -18.29 -16.36 1.58
N GLY A 346 -19.54 -15.97 1.31
CA GLY A 346 -20.55 -16.84 0.70
C GLY A 346 -20.13 -17.35 -0.68
N LEU A 347 -19.56 -16.47 -1.53
CA LEU A 347 -19.04 -16.85 -2.83
C LEU A 347 -17.88 -17.87 -2.72
N ILE A 348 -16.93 -17.64 -1.81
CA ILE A 348 -15.78 -18.53 -1.59
C ILE A 348 -16.24 -19.92 -1.11
N LEU A 349 -17.19 -19.99 -0.17
CA LEU A 349 -17.66 -21.26 0.36
C LEU A 349 -18.52 -22.04 -0.61
N THR A 350 -19.35 -21.35 -1.42
CA THR A 350 -20.29 -22.00 -2.35
C THR A 350 -19.68 -22.31 -3.70
N LYS A 351 -18.81 -21.43 -4.22
CA LYS A 351 -18.22 -21.55 -5.57
C LYS A 351 -16.69 -21.41 -5.57
N PRO A 352 -15.94 -22.16 -4.72
CA PRO A 352 -14.48 -22.03 -4.64
C PRO A 352 -13.79 -22.35 -5.98
N ARG A 353 -14.34 -23.31 -6.76
CA ARG A 353 -13.80 -23.69 -8.08
C ARG A 353 -13.74 -22.53 -9.06
N PHE A 354 -14.75 -21.65 -9.03
CA PHE A 354 -14.78 -20.45 -9.89
C PHE A 354 -13.59 -19.52 -9.61
N LEU A 355 -13.29 -19.28 -8.34
CA LEU A 355 -12.17 -18.42 -7.94
C LEU A 355 -10.80 -19.06 -8.24
N ILE A 356 -10.68 -20.37 -8.03
CA ILE A 356 -9.44 -21.10 -8.33
C ILE A 356 -9.19 -21.10 -9.85
N HIS A 357 -10.24 -21.25 -10.65
CA HIS A 357 -10.13 -21.26 -12.12
C HIS A 357 -9.58 -19.97 -12.71
N ILE A 358 -9.75 -18.83 -12.03
CA ILE A 358 -9.16 -17.55 -12.44
C ILE A 358 -7.62 -17.64 -12.46
N PHE A 359 -7.03 -18.47 -11.59
CA PHE A 359 -5.58 -18.54 -11.38
C PHE A 359 -4.96 -19.83 -11.96
N SER A 360 -5.70 -20.92 -12.04
CA SER A 360 -5.21 -22.19 -12.57
C SER A 360 -6.33 -23.01 -13.20
N SER A 361 -6.03 -23.59 -14.37
CA SER A 361 -6.92 -24.52 -15.08
C SER A 361 -6.60 -25.99 -14.76
N ASP A 362 -5.62 -26.26 -13.90
CA ASP A 362 -5.19 -27.59 -13.53
C ASP A 362 -6.19 -28.25 -12.58
N GLN A 363 -6.85 -29.31 -13.06
CA GLN A 363 -7.88 -30.03 -12.30
C GLN A 363 -7.30 -30.88 -11.15
N GLU A 364 -6.05 -31.32 -11.24
CA GLU A 364 -5.42 -32.06 -10.14
C GLU A 364 -5.19 -31.14 -8.94
N LEU A 365 -4.70 -29.94 -9.20
CA LEU A 365 -4.51 -28.91 -8.18
C LEU A 365 -5.83 -28.51 -7.50
N TRP A 366 -6.97 -28.58 -8.19
CA TRP A 366 -8.27 -28.26 -7.62
C TRP A 366 -8.70 -29.20 -6.48
N LYS A 367 -8.27 -30.46 -6.51
CA LYS A 367 -8.64 -31.45 -5.47
C LYS A 367 -8.17 -30.98 -4.09
N ASP A 368 -6.96 -30.42 -4.02
CA ASP A 368 -6.37 -29.94 -2.78
C ASP A 368 -6.69 -28.46 -2.50
N ALA A 369 -6.78 -27.63 -3.55
CA ALA A 369 -7.04 -26.21 -3.42
C ALA A 369 -8.47 -25.90 -2.91
N VAL A 370 -9.49 -26.68 -3.31
CA VAL A 370 -10.88 -26.45 -2.87
C VAL A 370 -11.07 -26.65 -1.37
N PRO A 371 -10.67 -27.76 -0.75
CA PRO A 371 -10.80 -27.93 0.70
C PRO A 371 -9.90 -26.97 1.47
N ALA A 372 -8.65 -26.73 1.00
CA ALA A 372 -7.73 -25.77 1.61
C ALA A 372 -8.27 -24.35 1.60
N MET A 373 -8.89 -23.91 0.49
CA MET A 373 -9.53 -22.60 0.40
C MET A 373 -10.70 -22.45 1.39
N LYS A 374 -11.58 -23.46 1.46
CA LYS A 374 -12.69 -23.43 2.42
C LYS A 374 -12.22 -23.34 3.87
N LEU A 375 -11.18 -24.12 4.21
CA LEU A 375 -10.57 -24.10 5.55
C LEU A 375 -9.92 -22.73 5.84
N TYR A 376 -9.13 -22.21 4.91
CA TYR A 376 -8.43 -20.94 5.08
C TYR A 376 -9.40 -19.77 5.29
N PHE A 377 -10.47 -19.73 4.52
CA PHE A 377 -11.48 -18.65 4.59
C PHE A 377 -12.61 -18.92 5.60
N ALA A 378 -12.59 -20.03 6.35
CA ALA A 378 -13.65 -20.34 7.32
C ALA A 378 -13.86 -19.21 8.34
N ALA A 379 -12.78 -18.59 8.81
CA ALA A 379 -12.80 -17.50 9.77
C ALA A 379 -12.66 -16.10 9.14
N PHE A 380 -12.79 -15.98 7.81
CA PHE A 380 -12.53 -14.72 7.08
C PHE A 380 -13.34 -13.51 7.60
N ILE A 381 -14.60 -13.74 8.02
CA ILE A 381 -15.46 -12.68 8.56
C ILE A 381 -14.82 -12.02 9.79
N PHE A 382 -14.08 -12.75 10.61
CA PHE A 382 -13.45 -12.18 11.80
C PHE A 382 -12.29 -11.22 11.47
N MET A 383 -11.67 -11.34 10.29
CA MET A 383 -10.66 -10.39 9.81
C MET A 383 -11.24 -8.97 9.65
N LEU A 384 -12.53 -8.87 9.36
CA LEU A 384 -13.22 -7.59 9.30
C LEU A 384 -13.10 -6.80 10.61
N LEU A 385 -13.24 -7.47 11.76
CA LEU A 385 -13.12 -6.85 13.08
C LEU A 385 -11.70 -6.29 13.29
N GLN A 386 -10.70 -6.98 12.77
CA GLN A 386 -9.30 -6.50 12.81
C GLN A 386 -9.15 -5.21 12.00
N TYR A 387 -9.52 -5.20 10.72
CA TYR A 387 -9.35 -4.04 9.84
C TYR A 387 -10.18 -2.83 10.29
N THR A 388 -11.46 -3.05 10.62
CA THR A 388 -12.33 -1.96 11.08
C THR A 388 -11.94 -1.45 12.45
N GLY A 389 -11.63 -2.34 13.40
CA GLY A 389 -11.17 -1.97 14.74
C GLY A 389 -9.86 -1.20 14.69
N GLN A 390 -8.85 -1.70 13.96
CA GLN A 390 -7.58 -1.01 13.79
C GLN A 390 -7.78 0.39 13.20
N THR A 391 -8.60 0.52 12.14
CA THR A 391 -8.87 1.80 11.49
C THR A 391 -9.56 2.78 12.43
N VAL A 392 -10.59 2.35 13.17
CA VAL A 392 -11.28 3.20 14.14
C VAL A 392 -10.31 3.67 15.22
N PHE A 393 -9.57 2.77 15.86
CA PHE A 393 -8.67 3.17 16.96
C PHE A 393 -7.50 4.03 16.47
N LYS A 394 -6.99 3.76 15.28
CA LYS A 394 -5.97 4.61 14.63
C LYS A 394 -6.52 6.01 14.34
N SER A 395 -7.74 6.11 13.80
CA SER A 395 -8.41 7.38 13.50
C SER A 395 -8.75 8.20 14.74
N LEU A 396 -8.96 7.54 15.89
CA LEU A 396 -9.17 8.18 17.19
C LEU A 396 -7.88 8.43 17.98
N ASN A 397 -6.70 8.25 17.38
CA ASN A 397 -5.39 8.35 18.03
C ASN A 397 -5.23 7.44 19.27
N LYS A 398 -5.89 6.28 19.28
CA LYS A 398 -5.80 5.28 20.36
C LYS A 398 -4.71 4.25 20.05
N LYS A 399 -3.46 4.65 20.27
CA LYS A 399 -2.23 3.94 19.86
C LYS A 399 -2.16 2.49 20.34
N LYS A 400 -2.40 2.26 21.66
CA LYS A 400 -2.32 0.91 22.28
C LYS A 400 -3.35 -0.04 21.67
N GLN A 401 -4.59 0.42 21.53
CA GLN A 401 -5.67 -0.36 20.94
C GLN A 401 -5.40 -0.64 19.44
N ALA A 402 -4.90 0.34 18.69
CA ALA A 402 -4.55 0.15 17.29
C ALA A 402 -3.46 -0.92 17.10
N ILE A 403 -2.43 -0.94 17.95
CA ILE A 403 -1.39 -1.97 17.93
C ILE A 403 -1.97 -3.34 18.34
N PHE A 404 -2.81 -3.40 19.36
CA PHE A 404 -3.48 -4.64 19.77
C PHE A 404 -4.25 -5.26 18.61
N PHE A 405 -5.10 -4.47 17.90
CA PHE A 405 -5.83 -4.96 16.74
C PHE A 405 -4.91 -5.36 15.57
N SER A 406 -3.72 -4.77 15.46
CA SER A 406 -2.74 -5.17 14.44
C SER A 406 -2.15 -6.57 14.68
N LEU A 407 -2.16 -7.04 15.93
CA LEU A 407 -1.63 -8.33 16.33
C LEU A 407 -2.69 -9.44 16.40
N LEU A 408 -3.98 -9.08 16.36
CA LEU A 408 -5.09 -10.03 16.30
C LEU A 408 -5.18 -10.64 14.90
N ARG A 409 -4.46 -11.75 14.70
CA ARG A 409 -4.48 -12.45 13.41
C ARG A 409 -4.37 -13.97 13.56
#